data_024abbbf582521ab8e996ee485a64f12
#
_entry.id   024abbbf582521ab8e996ee485a64f12
#
_cell.length_a   1.000
_cell.length_b   1.000
_cell.length_c   1.000
_cell.angle_alpha   90.00
_cell.angle_beta   90.00
_cell.angle_gamma   90.00
#
_symmetry.space_group_name_H-M   'P 1'
#
loop_
_entity.id
_entity.type
_entity.pdbx_description
1 polymer ?
#
loop_
_entity_poly.entity_id
_entity_poly.type
_entity_poly.pdbx_seq_one_letter_code
_entity_poly.pdbx_strand_id
1 'polypeptide(L)'
;MPNLFIAAHPDHLVTHRMIPVAPDRTDVECEWLAPAGTDVSGSAKLWDRVNRQDWVIVASVQRGVSDPGYRPGPLLAQEASVRRYERSIAAACRSSVLRAVPSRP
;
A
#
# COMPACT_ATOMS: atom_id res chain seq x y z
N MET A 1 -3.69 8.72 7.00
CA MET A 1 -2.69 7.65 6.70
C MET A 1 -2.20 7.86 5.28
N PRO A 2 -0.90 7.74 4.99
CA PRO A 2 -0.40 7.78 3.62
C PRO A 2 -0.84 6.49 2.93
N ASN A 3 -1.83 6.62 2.04
CA ASN A 3 -2.42 5.53 1.27
C ASN A 3 -2.33 5.81 -0.24
N LEU A 4 -1.46 6.73 -0.63
CA LEU A 4 -1.22 7.13 -2.01
C LEU A 4 0.24 6.86 -2.35
N PHE A 5 0.46 6.09 -3.42
CA PHE A 5 1.73 5.93 -4.08
C PHE A 5 1.70 6.68 -5.41
N ILE A 6 2.79 7.38 -5.75
CA ILE A 6 2.92 8.15 -6.99
C ILE A 6 4.19 7.70 -7.71
N ALA A 7 4.05 7.25 -8.95
CA ALA A 7 5.15 6.97 -9.85
C ALA A 7 5.23 8.09 -10.90
N ALA A 8 6.36 8.80 -10.94
CA ALA A 8 6.60 9.87 -11.90
C ALA A 8 7.38 9.33 -13.12
N HIS A 9 6.82 9.52 -14.29
CA HIS A 9 7.42 9.24 -15.59
C HIS A 9 7.70 10.56 -16.33
N PRO A 10 8.55 10.56 -17.36
CA PRO A 10 8.91 11.79 -18.07
C PRO A 10 7.71 12.53 -18.70
N ASP A 11 6.65 11.82 -19.06
CA ASP A 11 5.50 12.30 -19.81
C ASP A 11 4.15 12.13 -19.07
N HIS A 12 4.12 11.41 -17.93
CA HIS A 12 2.89 11.19 -17.16
C HIS A 12 3.20 10.83 -15.69
N LEU A 13 2.16 10.87 -14.86
CA LEU A 13 2.17 10.33 -13.50
C LEU A 13 1.22 9.14 -13.42
N VAL A 14 1.60 8.14 -12.64
CA VAL A 14 0.70 7.05 -12.25
C VAL A 14 0.48 7.13 -10.75
N THR A 15 -0.77 7.11 -10.31
CA THR A 15 -1.11 7.07 -8.90
C THR A 15 -1.76 5.74 -8.55
N HIS A 16 -1.44 5.22 -7.36
CA HIS A 16 -2.09 4.06 -6.77
C HIS A 16 -2.64 4.48 -5.41
N ARG A 17 -3.94 4.51 -5.28
CA ARG A 17 -4.62 4.80 -4.02
C ARG A 17 -5.10 3.50 -3.38
N MET A 18 -4.58 3.19 -2.20
CA MET A 18 -4.97 2.02 -1.41
C MET A 18 -6.15 2.38 -0.53
N ILE A 19 -7.26 1.65 -0.69
CA ILE A 19 -8.51 1.85 0.05
C ILE A 19 -8.72 0.62 0.93
N PRO A 20 -8.39 0.67 2.24
CA PRO A 20 -8.62 -0.46 3.13
C PRO A 20 -10.12 -0.67 3.31
N VAL A 21 -10.60 -1.88 2.99
CA VAL A 21 -12.00 -2.28 3.06
C VAL A 21 -12.25 -3.22 4.24
N ALA A 22 -11.30 -4.14 4.50
CA ALA A 22 -11.34 -5.10 5.59
C ALA A 22 -9.90 -5.42 6.04
N PRO A 23 -9.71 -6.11 7.18
CA PRO A 23 -8.38 -6.49 7.66
C PRO A 23 -7.54 -7.30 6.66
N ASP A 24 -8.20 -8.02 5.77
CA ASP A 24 -7.61 -8.90 4.75
C ASP A 24 -7.90 -8.41 3.32
N ARG A 25 -8.48 -7.22 3.16
CA ARG A 25 -8.86 -6.68 1.85
C ARG A 25 -8.56 -5.20 1.72
N THR A 26 -7.85 -4.86 0.66
CA THR A 26 -7.60 -3.49 0.21
C THR A 26 -7.95 -3.37 -1.26
N ASP A 27 -8.81 -2.42 -1.61
CA ASP A 27 -9.05 -2.07 -3.00
C ASP A 27 -7.97 -1.07 -3.46
N VAL A 28 -7.56 -1.14 -4.73
CA VAL A 28 -6.52 -0.28 -5.30
C VAL A 28 -7.10 0.43 -6.52
N GLU A 29 -7.07 1.76 -6.48
CA GLU A 29 -7.40 2.60 -7.63
C GLU A 29 -6.13 3.12 -8.28
N CYS A 30 -6.03 2.96 -9.62
CA CYS A 30 -4.93 3.45 -10.42
C CYS A 30 -5.42 4.54 -11.37
N GLU A 31 -4.71 5.68 -11.39
CA GLU A 31 -5.01 6.79 -12.29
C GLU A 31 -3.75 7.21 -13.05
N TRP A 32 -3.95 7.62 -14.30
CA TRP A 32 -2.89 8.17 -15.16
C TRP A 32 -3.19 9.64 -15.42
N LEU A 33 -2.27 10.50 -14.98
CA LEU A 33 -2.34 11.94 -15.16
C LEU A 33 -1.28 12.35 -16.20
N ALA A 34 -1.74 12.84 -17.35
CA ALA A 34 -0.87 13.22 -18.46
C ALA A 34 -1.38 14.47 -19.17
N PRO A 35 -0.52 15.22 -19.86
CA PRO A 35 -0.94 16.30 -20.76
C PRO A 35 -1.91 15.79 -21.82
N ALA A 36 -2.81 16.66 -22.26
CA ALA A 36 -3.78 16.32 -23.32
C ALA A 36 -3.05 15.82 -24.59
N GLY A 37 -3.53 14.69 -25.13
CA GLY A 37 -2.95 14.06 -26.33
C GLY A 37 -1.81 13.08 -26.05
N THR A 38 -1.37 12.90 -24.79
CA THR A 38 -0.38 11.87 -24.43
C THR A 38 -1.03 10.49 -24.45
N ASP A 39 -0.44 9.54 -25.19
CA ASP A 39 -0.89 8.15 -25.17
C ASP A 39 -0.25 7.38 -23.98
N VAL A 40 -1.04 7.09 -22.98
CA VAL A 40 -0.62 6.31 -21.80
C VAL A 40 -1.03 4.84 -21.86
N SER A 41 -1.56 4.36 -22.99
CA SER A 41 -2.07 3.00 -23.12
C SER A 41 -1.02 1.91 -22.85
N GLY A 42 0.22 2.15 -23.27
CA GLY A 42 1.36 1.26 -23.01
C GLY A 42 1.68 1.15 -21.51
N SER A 43 1.71 2.29 -20.83
CA SER A 43 1.89 2.36 -19.37
C SER A 43 0.75 1.66 -18.64
N ALA A 44 -0.50 1.89 -19.04
CA ALA A 44 -1.66 1.26 -18.41
C ALA A 44 -1.62 -0.28 -18.54
N LYS A 45 -1.27 -0.81 -19.70
CA LYS A 45 -1.11 -2.25 -19.92
C LYS A 45 0.03 -2.85 -19.09
N LEU A 46 1.13 -2.13 -18.96
CA LEU A 46 2.26 -2.57 -18.14
C LEU A 46 1.85 -2.66 -16.67
N TRP A 47 1.30 -1.58 -16.12
CA TRP A 47 0.88 -1.54 -14.71
C TRP A 47 -0.23 -2.53 -14.39
N ASP A 48 -1.22 -2.73 -15.28
CA ASP A 48 -2.24 -3.77 -15.08
C ASP A 48 -1.61 -5.17 -14.95
N ARG A 49 -0.64 -5.49 -15.81
CA ARG A 49 0.07 -6.78 -15.77
C ARG A 49 0.86 -6.94 -14.47
N VAL A 50 1.67 -5.95 -14.12
CA VAL A 50 2.52 -5.98 -12.91
C VAL A 50 1.65 -6.11 -11.66
N ASN A 51 0.65 -5.24 -11.52
CA ASN A 51 -0.25 -5.25 -10.38
C ASN A 51 -0.94 -6.62 -10.20
N ARG A 52 -1.44 -7.22 -11.29
CA ARG A 52 -2.08 -8.54 -11.21
C ARG A 52 -1.13 -9.65 -10.74
N GLN A 53 0.13 -9.60 -11.14
CA GLN A 53 1.16 -10.54 -10.65
C GLN A 53 1.42 -10.34 -9.16
N ASP A 54 1.58 -9.09 -8.73
CA ASP A 54 1.84 -8.74 -7.34
C ASP A 54 0.66 -9.10 -6.42
N TRP A 55 -0.58 -8.89 -6.88
CA TRP A 55 -1.77 -9.21 -6.08
C TRP A 55 -1.88 -10.69 -5.73
N VAL A 56 -1.48 -11.57 -6.63
CA VAL A 56 -1.42 -13.02 -6.35
C VAL A 56 -0.45 -13.31 -5.20
N ILE A 57 0.72 -12.66 -5.23
CA ILE A 57 1.75 -12.82 -4.20
C ILE A 57 1.27 -12.24 -2.87
N VAL A 58 0.74 -11.00 -2.89
CA VAL A 58 0.22 -10.31 -1.70
C VAL A 58 -0.90 -11.10 -1.03
N ALA A 59 -1.85 -11.64 -1.82
CA ALA A 59 -2.91 -12.49 -1.29
C ALA A 59 -2.37 -13.79 -0.67
N SER A 60 -1.29 -14.35 -1.22
CA SER A 60 -0.62 -15.51 -0.63
C SER A 60 0.06 -15.17 0.69
N VAL A 61 0.77 -14.04 0.74
CA VAL A 61 1.40 -13.52 1.97
C VAL A 61 0.36 -13.27 3.04
N GLN A 62 -0.81 -12.68 2.70
CA GLN A 62 -1.90 -12.45 3.64
C GLN A 62 -2.36 -13.74 4.32
N ARG A 63 -2.48 -14.84 3.57
CA ARG A 63 -2.82 -16.15 4.15
C ARG A 63 -1.75 -16.63 5.13
N GLY A 64 -0.48 -16.44 4.79
CA GLY A 64 0.64 -16.81 5.65
C GLY A 64 0.71 -16.00 6.95
N VAL A 65 0.54 -14.67 6.87
CA VAL A 65 0.59 -13.81 8.06
C VAL A 65 -0.64 -13.96 8.97
N SER A 66 -1.73 -14.51 8.43
CA SER A 66 -2.94 -14.80 9.22
C SER A 66 -2.84 -16.11 10.00
N ASP A 67 -1.79 -16.92 9.79
CA ASP A 67 -1.57 -18.15 10.54
C ASP A 67 -1.18 -17.84 12.00
N PRO A 68 -1.79 -18.50 13.00
CA PRO A 68 -1.45 -18.29 14.42
C PRO A 68 0.02 -18.60 14.76
N GLY A 69 0.67 -19.44 13.96
CA GLY A 69 2.09 -19.78 14.09
C GLY A 69 3.03 -18.76 13.45
N TYR A 70 2.51 -17.79 12.71
CA TYR A 70 3.35 -16.79 12.04
C TYR A 70 4.22 -16.01 13.03
N ARG A 71 5.48 -15.83 12.66
CA ARG A 71 6.42 -14.96 13.36
C ARG A 71 7.13 -14.09 12.33
N PRO A 72 7.13 -12.74 12.50
CA PRO A 72 7.83 -11.86 11.57
C PRO A 72 9.34 -12.11 11.60
N GLY A 73 9.95 -12.16 10.42
CA GLY A 73 11.40 -12.23 10.28
C GLY A 73 12.08 -10.89 10.61
N PRO A 74 13.41 -10.91 10.84
CA PRO A 74 14.17 -9.69 11.01
C PRO A 74 14.28 -8.92 9.69
N LEU A 75 14.15 -7.60 9.75
CA LEU A 75 14.44 -6.73 8.63
C LEU A 75 15.95 -6.50 8.51
N LEU A 76 16.49 -6.59 7.31
CA LEU A 76 17.89 -6.32 7.00
C LEU A 76 18.20 -4.81 7.05
N ALA A 77 19.49 -4.46 7.09
CA ALA A 77 19.93 -3.06 7.10
C ALA A 77 19.44 -2.28 5.86
N GLN A 78 19.41 -2.93 4.69
CA GLN A 78 18.91 -2.36 3.43
C GLN A 78 17.41 -2.02 3.47
N GLU A 79 16.65 -2.63 4.38
CA GLU A 79 15.21 -2.44 4.55
C GLU A 79 14.86 -1.33 5.57
N ALA A 80 15.79 -0.41 5.81
CA ALA A 80 15.59 0.69 6.77
C ALA A 80 14.40 1.59 6.43
N SER A 81 14.07 1.77 5.15
CA SER A 81 12.88 2.50 4.68
C SER A 81 11.59 1.78 5.04
N VAL A 82 11.53 0.47 4.90
CA VAL A 82 10.39 -0.38 5.29
C VAL A 82 10.15 -0.25 6.79
N ARG A 83 11.22 -0.41 7.60
CA ARG A 83 11.13 -0.25 9.06
C ARG A 83 10.64 1.13 9.48
N ARG A 84 11.06 2.20 8.79
CA ARG A 84 10.59 3.57 9.05
C ARG A 84 9.11 3.69 8.75
N TYR A 85 8.66 3.15 7.62
CA TYR A 85 7.26 3.15 7.22
C TYR A 85 6.39 2.41 8.24
N GLU A 86 6.75 1.18 8.61
CA GLU A 86 6.02 0.39 9.62
C GLU A 86 5.89 1.11 10.96
N ARG A 87 6.97 1.75 11.43
CA ARG A 87 6.94 2.56 12.66
C ARG A 87 5.97 3.74 12.56
N SER A 88 5.91 4.40 11.40
CA SER A 88 4.99 5.51 11.16
C SER A 88 3.54 5.04 11.18
N ILE A 89 3.23 3.91 10.56
CA ILE A 89 1.89 3.30 10.60
C ILE A 89 1.52 2.90 12.03
N ALA A 90 2.40 2.21 12.73
CA ALA A 90 2.15 1.79 14.11
C ALA A 90 1.92 2.99 15.06
N ALA A 91 2.64 4.09 14.87
CA ALA A 91 2.44 5.32 15.64
C ALA A 91 1.07 5.96 15.33
N ALA A 92 0.68 6.03 14.06
CA ALA A 92 -0.62 6.56 13.64
C ALA A 92 -1.78 5.74 14.20
N CYS A 93 -1.69 4.39 14.16
CA CYS A 93 -2.70 3.50 14.72
C CYS A 93 -2.86 3.70 16.24
N ARG A 94 -1.74 3.76 16.98
CA ARG A 94 -1.80 4.03 18.44
C ARG A 94 -2.47 5.37 18.75
N SER A 95 -2.16 6.42 18.02
CA SER A 95 -2.76 7.74 18.21
C SER A 95 -4.25 7.76 17.93
N SER A 96 -4.71 6.97 16.95
CA SER A 96 -6.13 6.83 16.61
C SER A 96 -6.91 6.10 17.70
N VAL A 97 -6.35 5.01 18.25
CA VAL A 97 -6.96 4.24 19.35
C VAL A 97 -7.10 5.11 20.60
N LEU A 98 -6.09 5.89 20.96
CA LEU A 98 -6.12 6.78 22.13
C LEU A 98 -7.18 7.88 22.00
N ARG A 99 -7.49 8.33 20.78
CA ARG A 99 -8.56 9.31 20.55
C ARG A 99 -9.96 8.72 20.57
N ALA A 100 -10.09 7.42 20.29
CA ALA A 100 -11.37 6.71 20.24
C ALA A 100 -11.87 6.25 21.63
N VAL A 101 -11.00 6.30 22.67
CA VAL A 101 -11.41 5.98 24.04
C VAL A 101 -12.05 7.24 24.65
N PRO A 102 -13.39 7.29 24.87
CA PRO A 102 -14.00 8.42 25.55
C PRO A 102 -13.45 8.48 26.97
N SER A 103 -13.01 9.69 27.38
CA SER A 103 -12.73 9.96 28.79
C SER A 103 -13.99 9.63 29.60
N ARG A 104 -13.94 8.57 30.39
CA ARG A 104 -15.01 8.31 31.36
C ARG A 104 -15.08 9.46 32.35
N PRO A 105 -16.30 9.94 32.67
CA PRO A 105 -16.51 10.95 33.69
C PRO A 105 -16.07 10.48 35.08
#